data_373de904593f4afbc59ad0059b361b35
#
_entry.id   373de904593f4afbc59ad0059b361b35
#
_cell.length_a   1.000
_cell.length_b   1.000
_cell.length_c   1.000
_cell.angle_alpha   90.00
_cell.angle_beta   90.00
_cell.angle_gamma   90.00
#
_symmetry.space_group_name_H-M   'P 1'
#
loop_
_entity.id
_entity.type
_entity.pdbx_description
1 polymer ?
#
loop_
_entity_poly.entity_id
_entity_poly.type
_entity_poly.pdbx_seq_one_letter_code
_entity_poly.pdbx_strand_id
1 'polypeptide(L)'
;YDDSVVRVVDGAVMPVRRARGYAPQPLPLPALDRAPSCVLACGPQQKATIALTREGTNGEATCFVSQHIGDVENGGTFDAWNAARTRLEDLFDLAPAALACDLHPSYLSGQWAREQARKCNLPLVEVQHHHAHIASVMAEAIAAGQLTTDARVLGIAFDGTGAGTDGTIWGGEFLVASLGGFERAAHLRTWALPGGAASVRDARRNAFALLSELGLLEHPGAARLLDSLDEQTRSVTATMIERGINSPRTSSMGRLFDAAAAILGICDKATYEGEPAIELEAAAWRALDNEIAHFPDDNAGYFASGPSWLDGPYVLDQKALFEALLGGIEAGASADRLALDFHVAVARSSARIASDICVHEGIDTVALSGGVFMNRLLLQLLTRELKSAGLTVLVPQT
;
A
#
# COMPACT_ATOMS: atom_id res chain seq x y z
N TYR A 1 0.47 3.83 25.21
CA TYR A 1 1.51 3.32 24.30
C TYR A 1 1.25 1.85 24.05
N ASP A 2 1.18 1.46 22.76
CA ASP A 2 0.95 0.08 22.37
C ASP A 2 2.23 -0.75 22.46
N ASP A 3 2.06 -2.06 22.50
CA ASP A 3 3.16 -2.99 22.30
C ASP A 3 3.48 -3.15 20.81
N SER A 4 4.69 -3.61 20.51
CA SER A 4 5.06 -3.97 19.14
C SER A 4 4.25 -5.16 18.68
N VAL A 5 3.89 -5.16 17.40
CA VAL A 5 3.20 -6.27 16.73
C VAL A 5 4.10 -6.75 15.59
N VAL A 6 4.34 -8.04 15.56
CA VAL A 6 5.18 -8.68 14.53
C VAL A 6 4.43 -9.84 13.90
N ARG A 7 4.78 -10.16 12.65
CA ARG A 7 4.40 -11.41 11.98
C ARG A 7 5.65 -12.20 11.61
N VAL A 8 5.53 -13.50 11.47
CA VAL A 8 6.58 -14.35 10.91
C VAL A 8 6.20 -14.70 9.47
N VAL A 9 7.05 -14.29 8.53
CA VAL A 9 6.88 -14.57 7.10
C VAL A 9 8.15 -15.27 6.61
N ASP A 10 8.01 -16.47 6.07
CA ASP A 10 9.12 -17.30 5.56
C ASP A 10 10.28 -17.47 6.58
N GLY A 11 9.94 -17.61 7.87
CA GLY A 11 10.91 -17.77 8.97
C GLY A 11 11.57 -16.48 9.46
N ALA A 12 11.31 -15.33 8.83
CA ALA A 12 11.80 -14.02 9.26
C ALA A 12 10.72 -13.25 10.04
N VAL A 13 11.14 -12.47 11.04
CA VAL A 13 10.27 -11.58 11.79
C VAL A 13 10.08 -10.30 10.99
N MET A 14 8.84 -9.94 10.71
CA MET A 14 8.45 -8.70 10.04
C MET A 14 7.65 -7.82 11.02
N PRO A 15 8.12 -6.62 11.38
CA PRO A 15 7.39 -5.69 12.22
C PRO A 15 6.16 -5.12 11.48
N VAL A 16 4.99 -5.26 12.08
CA VAL A 16 3.74 -4.62 11.64
C VAL A 16 3.57 -3.27 12.34
N ARG A 17 3.98 -3.21 13.62
CA ARG A 17 3.96 -2.01 14.46
C ARG A 17 5.19 -1.99 15.33
N ARG A 18 5.97 -0.91 15.25
CA ARG A 18 7.14 -0.68 16.08
C ARG A 18 6.75 0.13 17.31
N ALA A 19 6.99 -0.42 18.50
CA ALA A 19 6.80 0.25 19.79
C ALA A 19 7.79 -0.32 20.80
N ARG A 20 7.37 -0.77 21.97
CA ARG A 20 8.22 -1.31 23.01
C ARG A 20 9.12 -2.44 22.48
N GLY A 21 10.43 -2.35 22.73
CA GLY A 21 11.45 -3.30 22.30
C GLY A 21 12.07 -2.99 20.93
N TYR A 22 11.40 -2.22 20.06
CA TYR A 22 11.91 -1.81 18.74
C TYR A 22 12.18 -0.32 18.65
N ALA A 23 11.33 0.51 19.21
CA ALA A 23 11.52 1.96 19.23
C ALA A 23 12.14 2.41 20.57
N PRO A 24 13.06 3.37 20.56
CA PRO A 24 13.68 4.05 19.43
C PRO A 24 15.05 3.46 19.03
N GLN A 25 15.14 2.14 18.85
CA GLN A 25 16.41 1.53 18.42
C GLN A 25 16.90 2.15 17.11
N PRO A 26 18.21 2.46 17.00
CA PRO A 26 18.78 3.06 15.82
C PRO A 26 18.72 2.11 14.63
N LEU A 27 18.37 2.65 13.46
CA LEU A 27 18.40 1.95 12.18
C LEU A 27 19.54 2.52 11.33
N PRO A 28 20.38 1.68 10.70
CA PRO A 28 21.39 2.18 9.80
C PRO A 28 20.75 2.78 8.55
N LEU A 29 21.30 3.89 8.09
CA LEU A 29 20.96 4.49 6.80
C LEU A 29 22.16 4.46 5.89
N PRO A 30 21.96 4.39 4.56
CA PRO A 30 23.05 4.52 3.61
C PRO A 30 23.73 5.88 3.77
N ALA A 31 25.04 5.91 3.60
CA ALA A 31 25.79 7.15 3.47
C ALA A 31 25.40 7.84 2.16
N LEU A 32 24.93 9.08 2.27
CA LEU A 32 24.56 9.90 1.11
C LEU A 32 25.43 11.14 1.08
N ASP A 33 25.98 11.46 -0.09
CA ASP A 33 26.71 12.71 -0.29
C ASP A 33 25.79 13.91 -0.06
N ARG A 34 26.24 14.85 0.79
CA ARG A 34 25.53 16.11 1.07
C ARG A 34 24.18 15.98 1.76
N ALA A 35 23.94 14.91 2.51
CA ALA A 35 22.75 14.84 3.37
C ALA A 35 22.82 15.94 4.45
N PRO A 36 21.69 16.56 4.83
CA PRO A 36 21.63 17.42 6.02
C PRO A 36 22.03 16.66 7.27
N SER A 37 22.70 17.33 8.22
CA SER A 37 23.19 16.71 9.46
C SER A 37 22.07 16.04 10.30
N CYS A 38 20.86 16.60 10.19
CA CYS A 38 19.67 16.04 10.85
C CYS A 38 18.43 16.34 10.01
N VAL A 39 17.67 15.30 9.66
CA VAL A 39 16.38 15.41 8.98
C VAL A 39 15.28 14.90 9.91
N LEU A 40 14.22 15.70 10.08
CA LEU A 40 12.99 15.25 10.72
C LEU A 40 11.96 14.87 9.65
N ALA A 41 11.60 13.59 9.60
CA ALA A 41 10.49 13.10 8.78
C ALA A 41 9.23 12.99 9.64
N CYS A 42 8.18 13.73 9.23
CA CYS A 42 6.97 13.95 10.02
C CYS A 42 5.95 12.82 9.92
N GLY A 43 6.14 11.87 9.01
CA GLY A 43 5.21 10.75 8.78
C GLY A 43 3.88 11.16 8.16
N PRO A 44 3.08 10.19 7.72
CA PRO A 44 1.72 10.41 7.21
C PRO A 44 0.73 10.60 8.36
N GLN A 45 -0.56 10.75 8.04
CA GLN A 45 -1.62 10.89 9.04
C GLN A 45 -1.95 9.57 9.73
N GLN A 46 -2.11 8.49 8.96
CA GLN A 46 -2.47 7.17 9.48
C GLN A 46 -1.23 6.43 9.98
N LYS A 47 -1.39 5.70 11.09
CA LYS A 47 -0.31 4.89 11.72
C LYS A 47 0.99 5.68 11.89
N ALA A 48 0.84 6.96 12.22
CA ALA A 48 1.94 7.92 12.23
C ALA A 48 3.10 7.48 13.13
N THR A 49 4.29 7.65 12.61
CA THR A 49 5.56 7.62 13.32
C THR A 49 6.36 8.85 12.91
N ILE A 50 7.39 9.17 13.66
CA ILE A 50 8.33 10.25 13.36
C ILE A 50 9.69 9.60 13.19
N ALA A 51 10.47 10.05 12.23
CA ALA A 51 11.85 9.63 12.06
C ALA A 51 12.79 10.83 12.16
N LEU A 52 13.90 10.66 12.89
CA LEU A 52 14.91 11.67 13.08
C LEU A 52 16.28 11.08 12.71
N THR A 53 17.02 11.74 11.83
CA THR A 53 18.32 11.25 11.39
C THR A 53 19.46 11.91 12.16
N ARG A 54 20.57 11.18 12.29
CA ARG A 54 21.85 11.68 12.79
C ARG A 54 22.95 11.30 11.81
N GLU A 55 23.73 12.27 11.39
CA GLU A 55 24.97 12.03 10.66
C GLU A 55 26.04 11.47 11.59
N GLY A 56 26.71 10.41 11.19
CA GLY A 56 27.85 9.81 11.89
C GLY A 56 29.18 10.39 11.46
N THR A 57 30.24 10.03 12.18
CA THR A 57 31.60 10.59 11.96
C THR A 57 32.28 10.13 10.67
N ASN A 58 31.81 9.08 10.03
CA ASN A 58 32.41 8.46 8.83
C ASN A 58 31.49 8.50 7.60
N GLY A 59 30.53 9.43 7.57
CA GLY A 59 29.50 9.47 6.49
C GLY A 59 28.39 8.45 6.67
N GLU A 60 28.46 7.59 7.70
CA GLU A 60 27.34 6.74 8.10
C GLU A 60 26.22 7.62 8.66
N ALA A 61 24.98 7.23 8.39
CA ALA A 61 23.83 7.91 8.97
C ALA A 61 23.00 6.91 9.77
N THR A 62 22.32 7.42 10.79
CA THR A 62 21.45 6.63 11.67
C THR A 62 20.07 7.27 11.71
N CYS A 63 19.02 6.47 11.65
CA CYS A 63 17.65 6.88 11.81
C CYS A 63 17.08 6.39 13.14
N PHE A 64 16.42 7.27 13.87
CA PHE A 64 15.64 6.96 15.06
C PHE A 64 14.17 7.10 14.74
N VAL A 65 13.44 6.00 14.70
CA VAL A 65 11.99 5.98 14.45
C VAL A 65 11.27 5.95 15.79
N SER A 66 10.29 6.83 15.99
CA SER A 66 9.46 6.85 17.19
C SER A 66 8.63 5.56 17.31
N GLN A 67 8.05 5.35 18.49
CA GLN A 67 6.98 4.38 18.62
C GLN A 67 5.79 4.79 17.73
N HIS A 68 4.94 3.81 17.43
CA HIS A 68 3.65 4.06 16.81
C HIS A 68 2.83 5.06 17.64
N ILE A 69 2.37 6.14 17.00
CA ILE A 69 1.60 7.22 17.64
C ILE A 69 0.11 6.99 17.40
N GLY A 70 -0.26 6.48 16.23
CA GLY A 70 -1.63 6.28 15.77
C GLY A 70 -2.04 7.32 14.74
N ASP A 71 -3.36 7.46 14.54
CA ASP A 71 -3.90 8.31 13.50
C ASP A 71 -4.00 9.76 13.97
N VAL A 72 -3.29 10.65 13.29
CA VAL A 72 -3.19 12.08 13.64
C VAL A 72 -4.32 12.85 12.95
N GLU A 73 -5.57 12.58 13.39
CA GLU A 73 -6.78 13.12 12.75
C GLU A 73 -7.43 14.27 13.54
N ASN A 74 -7.01 14.49 14.78
CA ASN A 74 -7.61 15.48 15.66
C ASN A 74 -6.56 16.15 16.56
N GLY A 75 -6.97 17.20 17.29
CA GLY A 75 -6.07 17.97 18.14
C GLY A 75 -5.37 17.15 19.21
N GLY A 76 -6.06 16.20 19.84
CA GLY A 76 -5.45 15.37 20.90
C GLY A 76 -4.37 14.41 20.39
N THR A 77 -4.59 13.77 19.24
CA THR A 77 -3.56 12.93 18.62
C THR A 77 -2.44 13.74 18.02
N PHE A 78 -2.73 14.96 17.53
CA PHE A 78 -1.69 15.90 17.07
C PHE A 78 -0.83 16.40 18.25
N ASP A 79 -1.40 16.67 19.41
CA ASP A 79 -0.64 17.02 20.62
C ASP A 79 0.26 15.85 21.07
N ALA A 80 -0.22 14.61 20.99
CA ALA A 80 0.58 13.42 21.27
C ALA A 80 1.74 13.27 20.27
N TRP A 81 1.49 13.56 18.98
CA TRP A 81 2.51 13.58 17.94
C TRP A 81 3.59 14.65 18.24
N ASN A 82 3.20 15.88 18.58
CA ASN A 82 4.12 16.94 18.98
C ASN A 82 4.95 16.56 20.21
N ALA A 83 4.32 15.98 21.22
CA ALA A 83 5.03 15.51 22.42
C ALA A 83 6.04 14.39 22.09
N ALA A 84 5.69 13.46 21.20
CA ALA A 84 6.60 12.40 20.75
C ALA A 84 7.81 12.99 19.99
N ARG A 85 7.57 13.97 19.11
CA ARG A 85 8.61 14.69 18.37
C ARG A 85 9.60 15.37 19.33
N THR A 86 9.10 16.20 20.24
CA THR A 86 9.93 16.93 21.20
C THR A 86 10.77 15.96 22.04
N ARG A 87 10.16 14.88 22.53
CA ARG A 87 10.88 13.86 23.31
C ARG A 87 11.98 13.17 22.51
N LEU A 88 11.77 12.93 21.21
CA LEU A 88 12.76 12.31 20.34
C LEU A 88 13.94 13.26 20.10
N GLU A 89 13.67 14.55 19.85
CA GLU A 89 14.66 15.61 19.71
C GLU A 89 15.49 15.74 21.01
N ASP A 90 14.83 15.84 22.16
CA ASP A 90 15.49 15.97 23.48
C ASP A 90 16.30 14.71 23.84
N LEU A 91 15.77 13.51 23.57
CA LEU A 91 16.42 12.25 23.93
C LEU A 91 17.76 12.06 23.21
N PHE A 92 17.83 12.50 21.97
CA PHE A 92 19.03 12.32 21.14
C PHE A 92 19.87 13.60 20.99
N ASP A 93 19.44 14.71 21.61
CA ASP A 93 20.07 16.03 21.50
C ASP A 93 20.25 16.43 20.02
N LEU A 94 19.17 16.36 19.26
CA LEU A 94 19.15 16.62 17.82
C LEU A 94 18.19 17.77 17.49
N ALA A 95 18.69 18.71 16.67
CA ALA A 95 17.89 19.78 16.09
C ALA A 95 17.79 19.59 14.57
N PRO A 96 16.59 19.52 13.99
CA PRO A 96 16.41 19.33 12.57
C PRO A 96 17.03 20.46 11.74
N ALA A 97 17.86 20.10 10.76
CA ALA A 97 18.41 20.99 9.74
C ALA A 97 17.58 20.98 8.45
N ALA A 98 16.70 19.97 8.28
CA ALA A 98 15.74 19.87 7.20
C ALA A 98 14.51 19.11 7.65
N LEU A 99 13.39 19.28 6.94
CA LEU A 99 12.13 18.59 7.20
C LEU A 99 11.72 17.77 5.98
N ALA A 100 11.06 16.62 6.25
CA ALA A 100 10.39 15.83 5.23
C ALA A 100 8.96 15.55 5.67
N CYS A 101 7.99 15.55 4.74
CA CYS A 101 6.60 15.21 5.03
C CYS A 101 5.94 14.55 3.81
N ASP A 102 4.79 13.92 4.05
CA ASP A 102 3.94 13.40 2.98
C ASP A 102 3.43 14.54 2.08
N LEU A 103 3.31 14.23 0.79
CA LEU A 103 2.77 15.14 -0.23
C LEU A 103 1.31 15.56 0.05
N HIS A 104 0.56 14.76 0.82
CA HIS A 104 -0.84 15.01 1.09
C HIS A 104 -1.09 16.38 1.76
N PRO A 105 -1.93 17.27 1.15
CA PRO A 105 -2.03 18.66 1.59
C PRO A 105 -2.71 18.84 2.96
N SER A 106 -3.59 17.91 3.34
CA SER A 106 -4.45 18.05 4.52
C SER A 106 -3.92 17.36 5.78
N TYR A 107 -2.82 16.61 5.70
CA TYR A 107 -2.27 15.93 6.89
C TYR A 107 -1.75 16.96 7.89
N LEU A 108 -2.15 16.84 9.17
CA LEU A 108 -1.76 17.78 10.22
C LEU A 108 -0.25 17.81 10.43
N SER A 109 0.43 16.65 10.36
CA SER A 109 1.89 16.54 10.41
C SER A 109 2.56 17.30 9.25
N GLY A 110 2.01 17.18 8.03
CA GLY A 110 2.51 17.90 6.85
C GLY A 110 2.25 19.41 6.92
N GLN A 111 1.09 19.85 7.40
CA GLN A 111 0.79 21.27 7.62
C GLN A 111 1.76 21.88 8.64
N TRP A 112 2.03 21.18 9.73
CA TRP A 112 3.03 21.59 10.72
C TRP A 112 4.42 21.70 10.09
N ALA A 113 4.84 20.70 9.30
CA ALA A 113 6.15 20.73 8.65
C ALA A 113 6.31 21.93 7.70
N ARG A 114 5.29 22.22 6.88
CA ARG A 114 5.27 23.38 5.97
C ARG A 114 5.34 24.70 6.73
N GLU A 115 4.65 24.80 7.87
CA GLU A 115 4.67 25.97 8.71
C GLU A 115 6.04 26.18 9.39
N GLN A 116 6.63 25.11 9.96
CA GLN A 116 7.95 25.17 10.60
C GLN A 116 9.06 25.46 9.60
N ALA A 117 9.03 24.84 8.42
CA ALA A 117 10.00 25.11 7.36
C ALA A 117 10.03 26.62 7.02
N ARG A 118 8.86 27.24 6.91
CA ARG A 118 8.76 28.70 6.65
C ARG A 118 9.23 29.54 7.83
N LYS A 119 8.83 29.19 9.09
CA LYS A 119 9.20 29.95 10.29
C LYS A 119 10.69 29.92 10.57
N CYS A 120 11.31 28.76 10.39
CA CYS A 120 12.71 28.53 10.73
C CYS A 120 13.65 28.62 9.52
N ASN A 121 13.11 28.90 8.32
CA ASN A 121 13.85 28.92 7.05
C ASN A 121 14.62 27.60 6.81
N LEU A 122 13.95 26.48 7.04
CA LEU A 122 14.51 25.14 6.82
C LEU A 122 14.12 24.60 5.46
N PRO A 123 14.99 23.82 4.80
CA PRO A 123 14.60 23.02 3.65
C PRO A 123 13.45 22.08 3.99
N LEU A 124 12.48 21.93 3.07
CA LEU A 124 11.38 21.01 3.18
C LEU A 124 11.33 20.14 1.92
N VAL A 125 11.25 18.81 2.12
CA VAL A 125 11.02 17.85 1.06
C VAL A 125 9.64 17.23 1.24
N GLU A 126 8.78 17.38 0.24
CA GLU A 126 7.48 16.72 0.19
C GLU A 126 7.63 15.43 -0.62
N VAL A 127 7.32 14.29 0.00
CA VAL A 127 7.57 12.96 -0.54
C VAL A 127 6.25 12.30 -0.92
N GLN A 128 6.19 11.73 -2.13
CA GLN A 128 5.06 10.93 -2.54
C GLN A 128 5.00 9.63 -1.71
N HIS A 129 3.83 9.30 -1.19
CA HIS A 129 3.61 8.23 -0.21
C HIS A 129 4.19 6.87 -0.63
N HIS A 130 3.83 6.41 -1.84
CA HIS A 130 4.26 5.09 -2.35
C HIS A 130 5.74 5.07 -2.72
N HIS A 131 6.31 6.21 -3.13
CA HIS A 131 7.76 6.34 -3.28
C HIS A 131 8.47 6.22 -1.92
N ALA A 132 7.92 6.81 -0.86
CA ALA A 132 8.49 6.66 0.49
C ALA A 132 8.50 5.19 0.95
N HIS A 133 7.44 4.43 0.64
CA HIS A 133 7.40 2.99 0.90
C HIS A 133 8.54 2.24 0.20
N ILE A 134 8.77 2.51 -1.08
CA ILE A 134 9.84 1.85 -1.84
C ILE A 134 11.23 2.32 -1.40
N ALA A 135 11.41 3.62 -1.19
CA ALA A 135 12.67 4.19 -0.73
C ALA A 135 13.11 3.64 0.64
N SER A 136 12.16 3.32 1.55
CA SER A 136 12.49 2.71 2.84
C SER A 136 13.09 1.30 2.67
N VAL A 137 12.50 0.47 1.81
CA VAL A 137 13.04 -0.87 1.50
C VAL A 137 14.40 -0.77 0.81
N MET A 138 14.56 0.17 -0.12
CA MET A 138 15.85 0.42 -0.77
C MET A 138 16.91 0.85 0.25
N ALA A 139 16.58 1.75 1.17
CA ALA A 139 17.52 2.22 2.19
C ALA A 139 18.01 1.07 3.10
N GLU A 140 17.12 0.18 3.52
CA GLU A 140 17.49 -1.03 4.26
C GLU A 140 18.43 -1.94 3.45
N ALA A 141 18.09 -2.19 2.18
CA ALA A 141 18.88 -3.04 1.29
C ALA A 141 20.28 -2.44 0.99
N ILE A 142 20.38 -1.12 0.84
CA ILE A 142 21.66 -0.42 0.66
C ILE A 142 22.49 -0.51 1.94
N ALA A 143 21.89 -0.25 3.11
CA ALA A 143 22.57 -0.37 4.39
C ALA A 143 23.06 -1.80 4.67
N ALA A 144 22.36 -2.81 4.15
CA ALA A 144 22.76 -4.22 4.20
C ALA A 144 23.77 -4.62 3.09
N GLY A 145 24.17 -3.71 2.21
CA GLY A 145 25.09 -3.99 1.09
C GLY A 145 24.49 -4.82 -0.05
N GLN A 146 23.17 -4.91 -0.12
CA GLN A 146 22.45 -5.64 -1.17
C GLN A 146 22.20 -4.78 -2.41
N LEU A 147 22.17 -3.47 -2.27
CA LEU A 147 22.02 -2.48 -3.33
C LEU A 147 23.10 -1.40 -3.22
N THR A 148 23.34 -0.71 -4.34
CA THR A 148 24.13 0.54 -4.36
C THR A 148 23.20 1.76 -4.21
N THR A 149 23.77 2.93 -3.87
CA THR A 149 22.99 4.18 -3.68
C THR A 149 22.40 4.74 -4.96
N ASP A 150 22.93 4.36 -6.12
CA ASP A 150 22.48 4.72 -7.46
C ASP A 150 21.56 3.65 -8.11
N ALA A 151 21.25 2.57 -7.38
CA ALA A 151 20.41 1.49 -7.87
C ALA A 151 19.02 1.99 -8.29
N ARG A 152 18.48 1.35 -9.34
CA ARG A 152 17.06 1.43 -9.72
C ARG A 152 16.40 0.10 -9.43
N VAL A 153 15.19 0.14 -8.91
CA VAL A 153 14.36 -1.05 -8.62
C VAL A 153 12.97 -0.87 -9.21
N LEU A 154 12.28 -1.97 -9.45
CA LEU A 154 10.84 -1.92 -9.62
C LEU A 154 10.17 -2.00 -8.25
N GLY A 155 9.56 -0.91 -7.80
CA GLY A 155 8.74 -0.88 -6.61
C GLY A 155 7.32 -1.34 -6.90
N ILE A 156 6.81 -2.36 -6.20
CA ILE A 156 5.39 -2.68 -6.15
C ILE A 156 4.87 -2.14 -4.82
N ALA A 157 4.10 -1.05 -4.90
CA ALA A 157 3.55 -0.37 -3.73
C ALA A 157 2.04 -0.62 -3.65
N PHE A 158 1.65 -1.64 -2.86
CA PHE A 158 0.24 -2.01 -2.67
C PHE A 158 -0.26 -1.52 -1.32
N ASP A 159 -1.20 -0.58 -1.36
CA ASP A 159 -1.69 0.10 -0.17
C ASP A 159 -3.20 0.35 -0.19
N GLY A 160 -3.72 0.74 0.96
CA GLY A 160 -5.11 1.12 1.15
C GLY A 160 -5.43 2.54 0.69
N THR A 161 -4.45 3.44 0.74
CA THR A 161 -4.60 4.85 0.37
C THR A 161 -3.25 5.54 0.26
N GLY A 162 -3.19 6.62 -0.50
CA GLY A 162 -2.06 7.54 -0.58
C GLY A 162 -2.36 8.62 -1.61
N ALA A 163 -1.87 9.84 -1.39
CA ALA A 163 -2.08 10.94 -2.32
C ALA A 163 -1.27 10.71 -3.61
N GLY A 164 -1.96 10.58 -4.73
CA GLY A 164 -1.36 10.54 -6.05
C GLY A 164 -0.93 11.92 -6.53
N THR A 165 0.05 11.97 -7.41
CA THR A 165 0.50 13.21 -8.06
C THR A 165 -0.48 13.71 -9.12
N ASP A 166 -1.43 12.87 -9.52
CA ASP A 166 -2.49 13.14 -10.49
C ASP A 166 -3.84 13.53 -9.84
N GLY A 167 -3.85 13.71 -8.51
CA GLY A 167 -5.05 14.04 -7.74
C GLY A 167 -5.98 12.85 -7.45
N THR A 168 -5.57 11.62 -7.79
CA THR A 168 -6.28 10.40 -7.44
C THR A 168 -5.75 9.76 -6.16
N ILE A 169 -6.48 8.82 -5.59
CA ILE A 169 -6.01 7.99 -4.47
C ILE A 169 -5.27 6.80 -5.05
N TRP A 170 -3.97 6.72 -4.79
CA TRP A 170 -3.11 5.62 -5.22
C TRP A 170 -3.11 4.46 -4.22
N GLY A 171 -2.59 3.31 -4.64
CA GLY A 171 -2.36 2.14 -3.80
C GLY A 171 -2.30 0.81 -4.55
N GLY A 172 -2.23 0.82 -5.88
CA GLY A 172 -1.99 -0.37 -6.70
C GLY A 172 -0.94 -0.09 -7.76
N GLU A 173 0.28 0.32 -7.32
CA GLU A 173 1.26 1.02 -8.11
C GLU A 173 2.50 0.17 -8.40
N PHE A 174 3.01 0.33 -9.62
CA PHE A 174 4.32 -0.18 -10.05
C PHE A 174 5.19 1.02 -10.41
N LEU A 175 6.25 1.21 -9.64
CA LEU A 175 7.11 2.39 -9.72
C LEU A 175 8.54 1.96 -10.09
N VAL A 176 9.06 2.46 -11.20
CA VAL A 176 10.51 2.41 -11.44
C VAL A 176 11.14 3.48 -10.57
N ALA A 177 11.84 3.08 -9.52
CA ALA A 177 12.26 3.95 -8.44
C ALA A 177 13.77 3.91 -8.18
N SER A 178 14.27 5.04 -7.72
CA SER A 178 15.57 5.23 -7.07
C SER A 178 15.34 5.94 -5.73
N LEU A 179 16.37 6.14 -4.91
CA LEU A 179 16.24 6.97 -3.69
C LEU A 179 15.81 8.41 -4.00
N GLY A 180 16.21 8.94 -5.16
CA GLY A 180 15.97 10.35 -5.54
C GLY A 180 14.66 10.62 -6.27
N GLY A 181 13.93 9.57 -6.72
CA GLY A 181 12.71 9.79 -7.47
C GLY A 181 12.13 8.50 -8.06
N PHE A 182 11.02 8.65 -8.75
CA PHE A 182 10.30 7.52 -9.33
C PHE A 182 9.59 7.91 -10.63
N GLU A 183 9.31 6.91 -11.44
CA GLU A 183 8.40 6.95 -12.58
C GLU A 183 7.28 5.94 -12.35
N ARG A 184 6.03 6.33 -12.59
CA ARG A 184 4.87 5.44 -12.50
C ARG A 184 4.81 4.56 -13.75
N ALA A 185 5.25 3.32 -13.65
CA ALA A 185 5.30 2.40 -14.79
C ALA A 185 3.96 1.72 -15.05
N ALA A 186 3.23 1.34 -14.00
CA ALA A 186 1.90 0.77 -14.12
C ALA A 186 1.05 1.05 -12.88
N HIS A 187 -0.28 0.95 -13.03
CA HIS A 187 -1.23 1.05 -11.92
C HIS A 187 -2.56 0.36 -12.26
N LEU A 188 -3.35 0.02 -11.25
CA LEU A 188 -4.71 -0.45 -11.44
C LEU A 188 -5.57 0.64 -12.11
N ARG A 189 -6.45 0.23 -13.04
CA ARG A 189 -7.48 1.12 -13.57
C ARG A 189 -8.26 1.72 -12.43
N THR A 190 -8.36 3.06 -12.42
CA THR A 190 -9.06 3.76 -11.35
C THR A 190 -10.57 3.58 -11.45
N TRP A 191 -11.22 3.55 -10.28
CA TRP A 191 -12.68 3.58 -10.16
C TRP A 191 -13.10 4.60 -9.10
N ALA A 192 -14.38 4.94 -9.08
CA ALA A 192 -14.92 5.87 -8.09
C ALA A 192 -15.03 5.24 -6.70
N LEU A 193 -14.74 6.02 -5.67
CA LEU A 193 -14.91 5.65 -4.25
C LEU A 193 -16.00 6.54 -3.62
N PRO A 194 -17.31 6.24 -3.84
CA PRO A 194 -18.41 7.13 -3.50
C PRO A 194 -18.55 7.33 -1.99
N GLY A 195 -18.38 8.58 -1.57
CA GLY A 195 -18.34 8.97 -0.16
C GLY A 195 -16.95 8.81 0.50
N GLY A 196 -15.90 8.49 -0.26
CA GLY A 196 -14.54 8.33 0.26
C GLY A 196 -14.50 7.39 1.48
N ALA A 197 -14.26 7.93 2.68
CA ALA A 197 -14.23 7.15 3.92
C ALA A 197 -15.51 6.33 4.21
N ALA A 198 -16.67 6.70 3.66
CA ALA A 198 -17.89 5.91 3.81
C ALA A 198 -17.80 4.58 3.03
N SER A 199 -17.19 4.58 1.85
CA SER A 199 -16.92 3.35 1.08
C SER A 199 -15.80 2.50 1.67
N VAL A 200 -14.89 3.09 2.45
CA VAL A 200 -13.90 2.32 3.22
C VAL A 200 -14.59 1.57 4.38
N ARG A 201 -15.55 2.21 5.05
CA ARG A 201 -16.31 1.57 6.14
C ARG A 201 -17.38 0.59 5.67
N ASP A 202 -18.02 0.86 4.53
CA ASP A 202 -19.00 -0.04 3.92
C ASP A 202 -18.46 -0.55 2.58
N ALA A 203 -17.79 -1.70 2.62
CA ALA A 203 -17.11 -2.30 1.49
C ALA A 203 -18.07 -2.64 0.33
N ARG A 204 -19.39 -2.81 0.62
CA ARG A 204 -20.41 -3.05 -0.40
C ARG A 204 -20.58 -1.85 -1.34
N ARG A 205 -20.44 -0.61 -0.81
CA ARG A 205 -20.51 0.61 -1.65
C ARG A 205 -19.33 0.69 -2.62
N ASN A 206 -18.14 0.32 -2.14
CA ASN A 206 -16.95 0.22 -2.97
C ASN A 206 -17.11 -0.88 -4.03
N ALA A 207 -17.58 -2.08 -3.64
CA ALA A 207 -17.83 -3.19 -4.54
C ALA A 207 -18.89 -2.83 -5.61
N PHE A 208 -19.98 -2.18 -5.21
CA PHE A 208 -21.01 -1.69 -6.14
C PHE A 208 -20.43 -0.72 -7.17
N ALA A 209 -19.62 0.26 -6.72
CA ALA A 209 -18.98 1.22 -7.60
C ALA A 209 -18.04 0.55 -8.61
N LEU A 210 -17.21 -0.37 -8.14
CA LEU A 210 -16.28 -1.13 -8.98
C LEU A 210 -17.04 -1.96 -10.03
N LEU A 211 -18.03 -2.77 -9.64
CA LEU A 211 -18.81 -3.59 -10.57
C LEU A 211 -19.62 -2.74 -11.55
N SER A 212 -20.13 -1.58 -11.12
CA SER A 212 -20.81 -0.62 -11.98
C SER A 212 -19.90 -0.13 -13.12
N GLU A 213 -18.68 0.29 -12.79
CA GLU A 213 -17.73 0.82 -13.79
C GLU A 213 -17.10 -0.28 -14.66
N LEU A 214 -17.07 -1.53 -14.19
CA LEU A 214 -16.68 -2.69 -14.99
C LEU A 214 -17.80 -3.23 -15.86
N GLY A 215 -19.04 -2.74 -15.69
CA GLY A 215 -20.22 -3.23 -16.41
C GLY A 215 -20.65 -4.63 -15.99
N LEU A 216 -20.47 -4.98 -14.71
CA LEU A 216 -20.70 -6.32 -14.16
C LEU A 216 -21.88 -6.42 -13.18
N LEU A 217 -22.67 -5.35 -12.99
CA LEU A 217 -23.82 -5.38 -12.08
C LEU A 217 -24.89 -6.39 -12.48
N GLU A 218 -25.08 -6.63 -13.79
CA GLU A 218 -26.06 -7.58 -14.31
C GLU A 218 -25.58 -9.06 -14.28
N HIS A 219 -24.34 -9.30 -13.87
CA HIS A 219 -23.81 -10.67 -13.76
C HIS A 219 -24.53 -11.42 -12.63
N PRO A 220 -25.01 -12.70 -12.84
CA PRO A 220 -25.74 -13.43 -11.81
C PRO A 220 -24.99 -13.54 -10.47
N GLY A 221 -23.66 -13.70 -10.50
CA GLY A 221 -22.84 -13.75 -9.31
C GLY A 221 -22.82 -12.46 -8.47
N ALA A 222 -23.30 -11.32 -9.02
CA ALA A 222 -23.42 -10.06 -8.28
C ALA A 222 -24.71 -9.96 -7.43
N ALA A 223 -25.66 -10.88 -7.60
CA ALA A 223 -26.97 -10.82 -6.95
C ALA A 223 -26.91 -10.65 -5.44
N ARG A 224 -26.06 -11.45 -4.75
CA ARG A 224 -25.89 -11.34 -3.29
C ARG A 224 -25.45 -9.93 -2.86
N LEU A 225 -24.50 -9.33 -3.55
CA LEU A 225 -24.04 -7.97 -3.24
C LEU A 225 -25.18 -6.97 -3.43
N LEU A 226 -25.92 -7.06 -4.53
CA LEU A 226 -27.04 -6.17 -4.84
C LEU A 226 -28.16 -6.31 -3.80
N ASP A 227 -28.49 -7.53 -3.38
CA ASP A 227 -29.51 -7.80 -2.36
C ASP A 227 -29.11 -7.29 -0.96
N SER A 228 -27.79 -7.21 -0.68
CA SER A 228 -27.25 -6.70 0.59
C SER A 228 -27.37 -5.17 0.71
N LEU A 229 -27.60 -4.45 -0.38
CA LEU A 229 -27.76 -3.00 -0.43
C LEU A 229 -29.24 -2.66 -0.65
N ASP A 230 -29.79 -1.77 0.18
CA ASP A 230 -31.13 -1.23 -0.06
C ASP A 230 -31.17 -0.37 -1.35
N GLU A 231 -32.37 -0.23 -1.92
CA GLU A 231 -32.58 0.49 -3.17
C GLU A 231 -32.13 1.96 -3.09
N GLN A 232 -32.37 2.61 -1.95
CA GLN A 232 -31.95 3.99 -1.73
C GLN A 232 -30.43 4.11 -1.76
N THR A 233 -29.70 3.23 -1.07
CA THR A 233 -28.23 3.21 -1.06
C THR A 233 -27.68 2.97 -2.47
N ARG A 234 -28.25 2.02 -3.24
CA ARG A 234 -27.85 1.78 -4.64
C ARG A 234 -28.06 3.01 -5.52
N SER A 235 -29.25 3.60 -5.47
CA SER A 235 -29.61 4.78 -6.28
C SER A 235 -28.73 5.99 -5.94
N VAL A 236 -28.53 6.28 -4.65
CA VAL A 236 -27.64 7.38 -4.22
C VAL A 236 -26.20 7.12 -4.65
N THR A 237 -25.69 5.91 -4.46
CA THR A 237 -24.32 5.56 -4.87
C THR A 237 -24.13 5.69 -6.38
N ALA A 238 -25.06 5.19 -7.18
CA ALA A 238 -25.04 5.33 -8.63
C ALA A 238 -25.02 6.82 -9.07
N THR A 239 -25.88 7.65 -8.47
CA THR A 239 -25.91 9.10 -8.74
C THR A 239 -24.59 9.79 -8.36
N MET A 240 -23.97 9.40 -7.25
CA MET A 240 -22.67 9.93 -6.82
C MET A 240 -21.58 9.60 -7.83
N ILE A 241 -21.56 8.37 -8.35
CA ILE A 241 -20.59 7.92 -9.36
C ILE A 241 -20.80 8.72 -10.67
N GLU A 242 -22.03 8.72 -11.17
CA GLU A 242 -22.38 9.38 -12.44
C GLU A 242 -22.03 10.87 -12.44
N ARG A 243 -22.29 11.57 -11.33
CA ARG A 243 -22.07 13.01 -11.20
C ARG A 243 -20.71 13.37 -10.60
N GLY A 244 -19.89 12.42 -10.22
CA GLY A 244 -18.61 12.66 -9.56
C GLY A 244 -18.72 13.35 -8.18
N ILE A 245 -19.88 13.22 -7.50
CA ILE A 245 -20.12 13.90 -6.23
C ILE A 245 -19.46 13.13 -5.10
N ASN A 246 -18.49 13.75 -4.41
CA ASN A 246 -17.75 13.15 -3.32
C ASN A 246 -17.31 11.71 -3.64
N SER A 247 -16.79 11.51 -4.84
CA SER A 247 -16.38 10.22 -5.39
C SER A 247 -14.97 10.30 -5.95
N PRO A 248 -13.93 10.44 -5.08
CA PRO A 248 -12.56 10.46 -5.54
C PRO A 248 -12.25 9.17 -6.31
N ARG A 249 -11.36 9.29 -7.31
CA ARG A 249 -10.88 8.13 -8.08
C ARG A 249 -9.79 7.41 -7.29
N THR A 250 -9.78 6.08 -7.35
CA THR A 250 -8.77 5.29 -6.66
C THR A 250 -8.22 4.16 -7.52
N SER A 251 -6.92 3.89 -7.41
CA SER A 251 -6.23 2.70 -7.90
C SER A 251 -5.82 1.74 -6.76
N SER A 252 -6.39 1.91 -5.55
CA SER A 252 -5.95 1.20 -4.35
C SER A 252 -6.17 -0.31 -4.41
N MET A 253 -5.09 -1.07 -4.25
CA MET A 253 -5.15 -2.53 -4.09
C MET A 253 -5.93 -2.92 -2.82
N GLY A 254 -5.78 -2.19 -1.72
CA GLY A 254 -6.55 -2.44 -0.50
C GLY A 254 -8.06 -2.33 -0.73
N ARG A 255 -8.50 -1.33 -1.50
CA ARG A 255 -9.92 -1.18 -1.88
C ARG A 255 -10.39 -2.29 -2.82
N LEU A 256 -9.49 -2.83 -3.65
CA LEU A 256 -9.79 -3.99 -4.50
C LEU A 256 -10.08 -5.24 -3.65
N PHE A 257 -9.27 -5.48 -2.62
CA PHE A 257 -9.46 -6.58 -1.65
C PHE A 257 -10.76 -6.41 -0.84
N ASP A 258 -11.07 -5.19 -0.40
CA ASP A 258 -12.33 -4.91 0.29
C ASP A 258 -13.55 -5.21 -0.59
N ALA A 259 -13.49 -4.83 -1.88
CA ALA A 259 -14.55 -5.12 -2.83
C ALA A 259 -14.74 -6.64 -3.01
N ALA A 260 -13.66 -7.40 -3.16
CA ALA A 260 -13.73 -8.86 -3.27
C ALA A 260 -14.34 -9.49 -2.01
N ALA A 261 -13.95 -9.05 -0.80
CA ALA A 261 -14.52 -9.52 0.45
C ALA A 261 -16.03 -9.28 0.53
N ALA A 262 -16.49 -8.10 0.11
CA ALA A 262 -17.92 -7.77 0.10
C ALA A 262 -18.68 -8.56 -0.95
N ILE A 263 -18.14 -8.77 -2.16
CA ILE A 263 -18.76 -9.57 -3.22
C ILE A 263 -18.93 -11.02 -2.77
N LEU A 264 -17.92 -11.59 -2.12
CA LEU A 264 -17.96 -12.95 -1.57
C LEU A 264 -18.83 -13.11 -0.32
N GLY A 265 -19.29 -12.00 0.28
CA GLY A 265 -20.07 -12.03 1.51
C GLY A 265 -19.27 -12.38 2.76
N ILE A 266 -17.96 -12.18 2.72
CA ILE A 266 -17.05 -12.43 3.83
C ILE A 266 -17.10 -11.28 4.84
N CYS A 267 -17.04 -10.02 4.36
CA CYS A 267 -17.14 -8.83 5.20
C CYS A 267 -17.80 -7.69 4.43
N ASP A 268 -18.97 -7.27 4.87
CA ASP A 268 -19.75 -6.20 4.25
C ASP A 268 -19.37 -4.81 4.78
N LYS A 269 -19.07 -4.70 6.08
CA LYS A 269 -18.75 -3.43 6.75
C LYS A 269 -17.57 -3.62 7.68
N ALA A 270 -16.62 -2.70 7.58
CA ALA A 270 -15.45 -2.67 8.43
C ALA A 270 -15.77 -2.06 9.80
N THR A 271 -15.41 -2.73 10.88
CA THR A 271 -15.42 -2.22 12.27
C THR A 271 -14.05 -1.65 12.67
N TYR A 272 -13.00 -2.05 11.96
CA TYR A 272 -11.64 -1.50 12.06
C TYR A 272 -10.99 -1.46 10.66
N GLU A 273 -9.90 -0.72 10.55
CA GLU A 273 -9.20 -0.52 9.27
C GLU A 273 -8.65 -1.83 8.70
N GLY A 274 -8.98 -2.10 7.44
CA GLY A 274 -8.50 -3.27 6.69
C GLY A 274 -9.22 -4.58 7.03
N GLU A 275 -10.27 -4.57 7.89
CA GLU A 275 -11.00 -5.78 8.28
C GLU A 275 -11.46 -6.62 7.07
N PRO A 276 -12.08 -6.06 6.00
CA PRO A 276 -12.51 -6.89 4.88
C PRO A 276 -11.36 -7.63 4.21
N ALA A 277 -10.22 -6.98 4.02
CA ALA A 277 -9.04 -7.61 3.43
C ALA A 277 -8.41 -8.68 4.34
N ILE A 278 -8.43 -8.46 5.66
CA ILE A 278 -7.93 -9.42 6.66
C ILE A 278 -8.83 -10.67 6.69
N GLU A 279 -10.16 -10.50 6.69
CA GLU A 279 -11.11 -11.60 6.65
C GLU A 279 -11.03 -12.38 5.32
N LEU A 280 -10.75 -11.68 4.21
CA LEU A 280 -10.51 -12.32 2.92
C LEU A 280 -9.23 -13.19 2.94
N GLU A 281 -8.15 -12.69 3.55
CA GLU A 281 -6.92 -13.46 3.78
C GLU A 281 -7.21 -14.70 4.63
N ALA A 282 -7.95 -14.54 5.73
CA ALA A 282 -8.31 -15.67 6.62
C ALA A 282 -9.16 -16.74 5.90
N ALA A 283 -10.09 -16.32 5.04
CA ALA A 283 -10.88 -17.23 4.19
C ALA A 283 -9.98 -18.01 3.22
N ALA A 284 -9.04 -17.33 2.57
CA ALA A 284 -8.10 -17.98 1.66
C ALA A 284 -7.20 -19.01 2.37
N TRP A 285 -6.74 -18.71 3.60
CA TRP A 285 -5.99 -19.69 4.41
C TRP A 285 -6.80 -20.92 4.75
N ARG A 286 -8.12 -20.80 5.07
CA ARG A 286 -8.98 -21.97 5.32
C ARG A 286 -9.09 -22.89 4.10
N ALA A 287 -9.15 -22.32 2.90
CA ALA A 287 -9.13 -23.12 1.67
C ALA A 287 -7.81 -23.84 1.48
N LEU A 288 -6.69 -23.17 1.76
CA LEU A 288 -5.34 -23.74 1.61
C LEU A 288 -5.10 -24.91 2.58
N ASP A 289 -5.61 -24.84 3.82
CA ASP A 289 -5.49 -25.89 4.82
C ASP A 289 -6.36 -27.12 4.48
N ASN A 290 -7.46 -26.94 3.75
CA ASN A 290 -8.40 -28.01 3.39
C ASN A 290 -8.06 -28.71 2.07
N GLU A 291 -7.21 -28.12 1.22
CA GLU A 291 -6.81 -28.71 -0.06
C GLU A 291 -5.28 -28.88 -0.09
N ILE A 292 -4.81 -30.07 -0.50
CA ILE A 292 -3.41 -30.25 -0.90
C ILE A 292 -3.21 -29.32 -2.11
N ALA A 293 -2.41 -28.27 -1.90
CA ALA A 293 -2.30 -27.12 -2.78
C ALA A 293 -1.93 -27.49 -4.23
N HIS A 294 -2.92 -27.77 -5.03
CA HIS A 294 -2.82 -27.72 -6.48
C HIS A 294 -3.34 -26.35 -6.91
N PHE A 295 -2.43 -25.38 -7.01
CA PHE A 295 -2.75 -24.10 -7.65
C PHE A 295 -3.10 -24.39 -9.12
N PRO A 296 -4.24 -23.91 -9.63
CA PRO A 296 -4.56 -24.04 -11.04
C PRO A 296 -3.44 -23.46 -11.88
N ASP A 297 -2.97 -24.23 -12.87
CA ASP A 297 -1.94 -23.81 -13.83
C ASP A 297 -2.45 -22.83 -14.90
N ASP A 298 -3.60 -22.21 -14.67
CA ASP A 298 -4.20 -21.32 -15.63
C ASP A 298 -3.38 -20.04 -15.80
N ASN A 299 -2.73 -19.95 -16.95
CA ASN A 299 -2.03 -18.78 -17.51
C ASN A 299 -2.95 -17.59 -17.82
N ALA A 300 -4.15 -17.51 -17.23
CA ALA A 300 -5.07 -16.43 -17.45
C ALA A 300 -4.50 -15.15 -16.81
N GLY A 301 -4.10 -14.22 -17.64
CA GLY A 301 -3.72 -12.88 -17.20
C GLY A 301 -4.96 -12.09 -16.81
N TYR A 302 -5.27 -12.09 -15.53
CA TYR A 302 -6.45 -11.41 -14.98
C TYR A 302 -6.35 -9.88 -14.97
N PHE A 303 -5.15 -9.33 -15.09
CA PHE A 303 -5.00 -7.91 -15.38
C PHE A 303 -4.67 -7.76 -16.85
N ALA A 304 -5.65 -7.34 -17.66
CA ALA A 304 -5.40 -6.97 -19.02
C ALA A 304 -4.55 -5.69 -19.04
N SER A 305 -3.46 -5.66 -19.78
CA SER A 305 -2.66 -4.47 -20.01
C SER A 305 -3.14 -3.74 -21.27
N GLY A 306 -3.18 -2.43 -21.23
CA GLY A 306 -3.44 -1.59 -22.40
C GLY A 306 -2.25 -1.60 -23.40
N PRO A 307 -2.41 -0.99 -24.59
CA PRO A 307 -1.62 -1.33 -25.77
C PRO A 307 -0.23 -0.75 -25.91
N SER A 308 0.35 0.08 -25.06
CA SER A 308 1.76 0.46 -25.25
C SER A 308 2.44 1.23 -24.12
N TRP A 309 3.72 0.94 -23.87
CA TRP A 309 4.68 1.69 -23.03
C TRP A 309 4.98 3.11 -23.57
N LEU A 310 4.49 3.47 -24.75
CA LEU A 310 4.91 4.69 -25.44
C LEU A 310 4.10 5.93 -25.02
N ASP A 311 2.93 5.75 -24.41
CA ASP A 311 1.98 6.83 -24.16
C ASP A 311 1.65 7.08 -22.67
N GLY A 312 2.45 6.53 -21.72
CA GLY A 312 2.26 6.71 -20.28
C GLY A 312 2.24 5.38 -19.51
N PRO A 313 1.91 5.40 -18.21
CA PRO A 313 1.91 4.20 -17.39
C PRO A 313 0.87 3.17 -17.89
N TYR A 314 1.20 1.88 -17.74
CA TYR A 314 0.26 0.81 -18.03
C TYR A 314 -0.93 0.85 -17.09
N VAL A 315 -2.12 0.85 -17.66
CA VAL A 315 -3.37 0.74 -16.91
C VAL A 315 -3.80 -0.71 -16.86
N LEU A 316 -3.79 -1.31 -15.68
CA LEU A 316 -4.18 -2.70 -15.45
C LEU A 316 -5.69 -2.79 -15.25
N ASP A 317 -6.39 -3.37 -16.22
CA ASP A 317 -7.84 -3.56 -16.14
C ASP A 317 -8.17 -4.84 -15.36
N GLN A 318 -8.85 -4.67 -14.25
CA GLN A 318 -9.25 -5.75 -13.35
C GLN A 318 -10.57 -6.44 -13.73
N LYS A 319 -11.14 -6.14 -14.90
CA LYS A 319 -12.45 -6.68 -15.31
C LYS A 319 -12.46 -8.21 -15.34
N ALA A 320 -11.48 -8.82 -16.00
CA ALA A 320 -11.39 -10.28 -16.10
C ALA A 320 -11.25 -10.98 -14.75
N LEU A 321 -10.57 -10.34 -13.76
CA LEU A 321 -10.46 -10.84 -12.40
C LEU A 321 -11.83 -10.93 -11.73
N PHE A 322 -12.67 -9.89 -11.87
CA PHE A 322 -14.01 -9.87 -11.27
C PHE A 322 -15.01 -10.71 -12.06
N GLU A 323 -14.88 -10.85 -13.37
CA GLU A 323 -15.66 -11.80 -14.16
C GLU A 323 -15.41 -13.25 -13.68
N ALA A 324 -14.14 -13.61 -13.44
CA ALA A 324 -13.81 -14.94 -12.92
C ALA A 324 -14.34 -15.15 -11.50
N LEU A 325 -14.24 -14.13 -10.62
CA LEU A 325 -14.79 -14.19 -9.26
C LEU A 325 -16.32 -14.40 -9.26
N LEU A 326 -17.05 -13.62 -10.06
CA LEU A 326 -18.50 -13.71 -10.18
C LEU A 326 -18.94 -15.02 -10.83
N GLY A 327 -18.22 -15.49 -11.85
CA GLY A 327 -18.45 -16.80 -12.49
C GLY A 327 -18.25 -17.96 -11.51
N GLY A 328 -17.26 -17.87 -10.64
CA GLY A 328 -17.05 -18.84 -9.56
C GLY A 328 -18.22 -18.88 -8.55
N ILE A 329 -18.77 -17.71 -8.19
CA ILE A 329 -19.97 -17.62 -7.33
C ILE A 329 -21.16 -18.29 -8.04
N GLU A 330 -21.40 -17.98 -9.31
CA GLU A 330 -22.48 -18.57 -10.10
C GLU A 330 -22.33 -20.10 -10.21
N ALA A 331 -21.10 -20.59 -10.33
CA ALA A 331 -20.81 -22.03 -10.35
C ALA A 331 -20.94 -22.72 -8.98
N GLY A 332 -21.22 -21.96 -7.90
CA GLY A 332 -21.42 -22.50 -6.56
C GLY A 332 -20.12 -22.82 -5.82
N ALA A 333 -18.98 -22.26 -6.22
CA ALA A 333 -17.73 -22.40 -5.49
C ALA A 333 -17.83 -21.71 -4.11
N SER A 334 -17.12 -22.25 -3.11
CA SER A 334 -17.12 -21.69 -1.76
C SER A 334 -16.40 -20.34 -1.70
N ALA A 335 -16.83 -19.47 -0.79
CA ALA A 335 -16.19 -18.17 -0.59
C ALA A 335 -14.69 -18.30 -0.21
N ASP A 336 -14.35 -19.32 0.62
CA ASP A 336 -12.97 -19.58 1.01
C ASP A 336 -12.11 -19.96 -0.22
N ARG A 337 -12.62 -20.80 -1.12
CA ARG A 337 -11.92 -21.15 -2.36
C ARG A 337 -11.74 -19.95 -3.28
N LEU A 338 -12.79 -19.18 -3.49
CA LEU A 338 -12.73 -17.99 -4.34
C LEU A 338 -11.82 -16.89 -3.75
N ALA A 339 -11.75 -16.80 -2.42
CA ALA A 339 -10.78 -15.94 -1.76
C ALA A 339 -9.33 -16.36 -2.06
N LEU A 340 -9.03 -17.66 -2.04
CA LEU A 340 -7.71 -18.18 -2.40
C LEU A 340 -7.40 -17.93 -3.89
N ASP A 341 -8.34 -18.23 -4.77
CA ASP A 341 -8.19 -18.04 -6.22
C ASP A 341 -7.94 -16.55 -6.55
N PHE A 342 -8.62 -15.64 -5.85
CA PHE A 342 -8.39 -14.19 -5.96
C PHE A 342 -6.96 -13.79 -5.57
N HIS A 343 -6.43 -14.27 -4.44
CA HIS A 343 -5.05 -13.99 -4.02
C HIS A 343 -4.04 -14.51 -5.05
N VAL A 344 -4.23 -15.72 -5.54
CA VAL A 344 -3.36 -16.34 -6.58
C VAL A 344 -3.40 -15.52 -7.86
N ALA A 345 -4.59 -15.12 -8.31
CA ALA A 345 -4.78 -14.32 -9.52
C ALA A 345 -4.08 -12.96 -9.43
N VAL A 346 -4.23 -12.25 -8.30
CA VAL A 346 -3.55 -10.98 -8.04
C VAL A 346 -2.04 -11.17 -8.04
N ALA A 347 -1.52 -12.17 -7.32
CA ALA A 347 -0.09 -12.42 -7.24
C ALA A 347 0.53 -12.74 -8.61
N ARG A 348 -0.05 -13.67 -9.37
CA ARG A 348 0.45 -14.08 -10.69
C ARG A 348 0.40 -12.94 -11.71
N SER A 349 -0.72 -12.22 -11.76
CA SER A 349 -0.86 -11.09 -12.68
C SER A 349 0.14 -9.98 -12.34
N SER A 350 0.34 -9.69 -11.06
CA SER A 350 1.32 -8.70 -10.62
C SER A 350 2.76 -9.13 -10.94
N ALA A 351 3.10 -10.40 -10.75
CA ALA A 351 4.43 -10.91 -11.09
C ALA A 351 4.70 -10.85 -12.59
N ARG A 352 3.71 -11.18 -13.43
CA ARG A 352 3.85 -11.08 -14.90
C ARG A 352 4.11 -9.63 -15.33
N ILE A 353 3.29 -8.68 -14.85
CA ILE A 353 3.48 -7.26 -15.16
C ILE A 353 4.86 -6.77 -14.68
N ALA A 354 5.26 -7.17 -13.46
CA ALA A 354 6.57 -6.82 -12.94
C ALA A 354 7.70 -7.35 -13.81
N SER A 355 7.59 -8.60 -14.28
CA SER A 355 8.59 -9.21 -15.17
C SER A 355 8.68 -8.46 -16.50
N ASP A 356 7.55 -8.09 -17.10
CA ASP A 356 7.50 -7.32 -18.34
C ASP A 356 8.17 -5.94 -18.18
N ILE A 357 7.87 -5.23 -17.07
CA ILE A 357 8.49 -3.94 -16.73
C ILE A 357 9.99 -4.12 -16.51
N CYS A 358 10.40 -5.12 -15.72
CA CYS A 358 11.81 -5.38 -15.42
C CYS A 358 12.63 -5.65 -16.67
N VAL A 359 12.09 -6.44 -17.60
CA VAL A 359 12.74 -6.69 -18.92
C VAL A 359 12.87 -5.41 -19.73
N HIS A 360 11.82 -4.59 -19.79
CA HIS A 360 11.81 -3.33 -20.54
C HIS A 360 12.83 -2.33 -19.98
N GLU A 361 12.88 -2.19 -18.66
CA GLU A 361 13.72 -1.22 -17.95
C GLU A 361 15.15 -1.67 -17.67
N GLY A 362 15.45 -2.95 -17.94
CA GLY A 362 16.75 -3.54 -17.61
C GLY A 362 17.00 -3.63 -16.11
N ILE A 363 15.93 -3.90 -15.33
CA ILE A 363 15.95 -4.04 -13.86
C ILE A 363 15.78 -5.52 -13.51
N ASP A 364 16.49 -5.99 -12.48
CA ASP A 364 16.42 -7.37 -11.99
C ASP A 364 15.90 -7.47 -10.55
N THR A 365 15.65 -6.33 -9.92
CA THR A 365 15.32 -6.24 -8.50
C THR A 365 13.96 -5.57 -8.29
N VAL A 366 13.10 -6.25 -7.52
CA VAL A 366 11.75 -5.79 -7.16
C VAL A 366 11.67 -5.53 -5.67
N ALA A 367 11.20 -4.35 -5.28
CA ALA A 367 10.94 -3.98 -3.89
C ALA A 367 9.42 -4.00 -3.62
N LEU A 368 8.99 -4.77 -2.61
CA LEU A 368 7.59 -4.88 -2.20
C LEU A 368 7.37 -4.07 -0.93
N SER A 369 6.38 -3.15 -0.94
CA SER A 369 6.00 -2.37 0.24
C SER A 369 4.57 -1.86 0.16
N GLY A 370 4.06 -1.31 1.26
CA GLY A 370 2.69 -0.84 1.43
C GLY A 370 1.85 -1.76 2.33
N GLY A 371 0.78 -1.20 2.89
CA GLY A 371 -0.04 -1.86 3.91
C GLY A 371 -0.69 -3.17 3.46
N VAL A 372 -0.93 -3.35 2.17
CA VAL A 372 -1.52 -4.59 1.63
C VAL A 372 -0.56 -5.78 1.76
N PHE A 373 0.75 -5.56 1.81
CA PHE A 373 1.72 -6.64 2.05
C PHE A 373 1.78 -7.12 3.51
N MET A 374 1.01 -6.52 4.40
CA MET A 374 0.68 -7.16 5.68
C MET A 374 -0.16 -8.44 5.48
N ASN A 375 -0.79 -8.63 4.33
CA ASN A 375 -1.37 -9.90 3.89
C ASN A 375 -0.25 -10.90 3.57
N ARG A 376 -0.02 -11.83 4.51
CA ARG A 376 1.07 -12.82 4.42
C ARG A 376 0.92 -13.73 3.22
N LEU A 377 -0.32 -14.13 2.91
CA LEU A 377 -0.57 -15.02 1.78
C LEU A 377 -0.19 -14.36 0.46
N LEU A 378 -0.64 -13.12 0.23
CA LEU A 378 -0.29 -12.37 -0.98
C LEU A 378 1.23 -12.17 -1.08
N LEU A 379 1.88 -11.77 0.01
CA LEU A 379 3.32 -11.56 0.04
C LEU A 379 4.09 -12.83 -0.32
N GLN A 380 3.73 -13.97 0.25
CA GLN A 380 4.37 -15.26 -0.05
C GLN A 380 4.14 -15.70 -1.50
N LEU A 381 2.90 -15.59 -2.00
CA LEU A 381 2.56 -15.93 -3.38
C LEU A 381 3.33 -15.08 -4.36
N LEU A 382 3.28 -13.74 -4.21
CA LEU A 382 3.94 -12.81 -5.12
C LEU A 382 5.47 -12.98 -5.09
N THR A 383 6.06 -13.10 -3.89
CA THR A 383 7.51 -13.33 -3.74
C THR A 383 7.94 -14.62 -4.46
N ARG A 384 7.16 -15.70 -4.34
CA ARG A 384 7.44 -16.97 -5.03
C ARG A 384 7.38 -16.81 -6.55
N GLU A 385 6.34 -16.17 -7.08
CA GLU A 385 6.17 -15.97 -8.53
C GLU A 385 7.30 -15.10 -9.10
N LEU A 386 7.67 -14.00 -8.43
CA LEU A 386 8.77 -13.12 -8.83
C LEU A 386 10.14 -13.85 -8.82
N LYS A 387 10.43 -14.61 -7.76
CA LYS A 387 11.66 -15.42 -7.68
C LYS A 387 11.70 -16.51 -8.75
N SER A 388 10.55 -17.11 -9.07
CA SER A 388 10.45 -18.12 -10.15
C SER A 388 10.70 -17.50 -11.53
N ALA A 389 10.41 -16.20 -11.69
CA ALA A 389 10.77 -15.43 -12.89
C ALA A 389 12.24 -14.96 -12.91
N GLY A 390 13.05 -15.32 -11.92
CA GLY A 390 14.49 -14.98 -11.84
C GLY A 390 14.77 -13.61 -11.26
N LEU A 391 13.77 -12.95 -10.64
CA LEU A 391 13.93 -11.61 -10.06
C LEU A 391 14.39 -11.69 -8.59
N THR A 392 15.23 -10.74 -8.20
CA THR A 392 15.57 -10.49 -6.81
C THR A 392 14.43 -9.74 -6.11
N VAL A 393 13.99 -10.22 -4.96
CA VAL A 393 12.86 -9.62 -4.23
C VAL A 393 13.33 -9.07 -2.89
N LEU A 394 13.07 -7.78 -2.67
CA LEU A 394 13.31 -7.07 -1.43
C LEU A 394 11.98 -6.82 -0.72
N VAL A 395 11.98 -7.05 0.59
CA VAL A 395 10.84 -6.78 1.48
C VAL A 395 11.35 -6.06 2.73
N PRO A 396 10.52 -5.28 3.44
CA PRO A 396 10.91 -4.66 4.71
C PRO A 396 11.44 -5.69 5.71
N GLN A 397 12.58 -5.38 6.36
CA GLN A 397 13.23 -6.27 7.32
C GLN A 397 13.14 -5.75 8.76
N THR A 398 13.00 -4.41 8.94
CA THR A 398 13.09 -3.73 10.25
C THR A 398 11.93 -2.77 10.52
#